data_927481dbca4fe0f346e841dc80fc20cd
#
_entry.id   927481dbca4fe0f346e841dc80fc20cd
#
_cell.length_a   1.000
_cell.length_b   1.000
_cell.length_c   1.000
_cell.angle_alpha   90.00
_cell.angle_beta   90.00
_cell.angle_gamma   90.00
#
_symmetry.space_group_name_H-M   'P 1'
#
loop_
_entity.id
_entity.type
_entity.pdbx_description
1 polymer ?
#
loop_
_entity_poly.entity_id
_entity_poly.type
_entity_poly.pdbx_seq_one_letter_code
_entity_poly.pdbx_strand_id
1 'polypeptide(L)'
;MQKFAIGIPTLNRYDLLKPSLMLYTRDFPTTSIFVLDNGNQGIVQDGVTIVENEKNIGVGASWNWLCDQIFKVAENALILNDDIYLGKKDKDIEDILHKKRNKGCLLKATPDWCAFILPKRIYDKVGGFDECFFPAYYEDNSYKYRMKLQGISVLSTPDLNPLVYKSSSSLAKDPTILEQSKINKVLYIDMWGGEPNQEKYKTPFNGLNFERK
;
A
#
# COMPACT_ATOMS: atom_id res chain seq x y z
N MET A 1 13.70 -7.19 16.30
CA MET A 1 12.89 -6.79 15.15
C MET A 1 11.42 -7.00 15.50
N GLN A 2 10.56 -6.01 15.26
CA GLN A 2 9.13 -6.12 15.52
C GLN A 2 8.49 -7.13 14.54
N LYS A 3 7.34 -7.71 14.93
CA LYS A 3 6.60 -8.61 14.02
C LYS A 3 6.01 -7.85 12.86
N PHE A 4 5.56 -6.62 13.08
CA PHE A 4 5.05 -5.70 12.06
C PHE A 4 5.27 -4.26 12.48
N ALA A 5 5.19 -3.34 11.51
CA ALA A 5 5.06 -1.91 11.72
C ALA A 5 4.02 -1.35 10.72
N ILE A 6 3.48 -0.19 11.03
CA ILE A 6 2.39 0.44 10.27
C ILE A 6 2.97 1.50 9.35
N GLY A 7 2.50 1.55 8.10
CA GLY A 7 2.81 2.58 7.12
C GLY A 7 1.55 3.22 6.56
N ILE A 8 1.49 4.55 6.51
CA ILE A 8 0.34 5.30 6.04
C ILE A 8 0.82 6.40 5.08
N PRO A 9 0.55 6.28 3.76
CA PRO A 9 0.73 7.40 2.85
C PRO A 9 -0.46 8.35 2.96
N THR A 10 -0.23 9.65 2.86
CA THR A 10 -1.31 10.65 2.82
C THR A 10 -1.01 11.74 1.80
N LEU A 11 -2.07 12.30 1.21
CA LEU A 11 -2.01 13.45 0.30
C LEU A 11 -3.19 14.37 0.59
N ASN A 12 -2.91 15.50 1.24
CA ASN A 12 -3.92 16.55 1.51
C ASN A 12 -5.17 16.07 2.25
N ARG A 13 -5.04 14.98 3.07
CA ARG A 13 -6.15 14.37 3.81
C ARG A 13 -5.88 14.26 5.31
N TYR A 14 -5.16 15.23 5.87
CA TYR A 14 -4.94 15.25 7.31
C TYR A 14 -6.26 15.32 8.12
N ASP A 15 -7.31 15.88 7.52
CA ASP A 15 -8.67 15.89 8.07
C ASP A 15 -9.19 14.47 8.39
N LEU A 16 -8.87 13.47 7.58
CA LEU A 16 -9.23 12.06 7.80
C LEU A 16 -8.17 11.30 8.59
N LEU A 17 -6.90 11.58 8.33
CA LEU A 17 -5.79 10.88 8.95
C LEU A 17 -5.68 11.19 10.45
N LYS A 18 -5.85 12.45 10.87
CA LYS A 18 -5.65 12.87 12.25
C LYS A 18 -6.45 12.06 13.28
N PRO A 19 -7.78 11.87 13.12
CA PRO A 19 -8.54 11.03 14.04
C PRO A 19 -8.04 9.58 14.09
N SER A 20 -7.64 9.02 12.94
CA SER A 20 -7.14 7.64 12.85
C SER A 20 -5.78 7.51 13.51
N LEU A 21 -4.86 8.49 13.38
CA LEU A 21 -3.55 8.47 14.05
C LEU A 21 -3.68 8.49 15.57
N MET A 22 -4.58 9.31 16.12
CA MET A 22 -4.84 9.34 17.57
C MET A 22 -5.31 7.96 18.10
N LEU A 23 -6.10 7.25 17.30
CA LEU A 23 -6.56 5.92 17.65
C LEU A 23 -5.45 4.88 17.46
N TYR A 24 -4.66 4.97 16.39
CA TYR A 24 -3.55 4.06 16.15
C TYR A 24 -2.45 4.17 17.21
N THR A 25 -2.07 5.36 17.65
CA THR A 25 -1.08 5.52 18.74
C THR A 25 -1.56 4.93 20.06
N ARG A 26 -2.87 4.98 20.35
CA ARG A 26 -3.48 4.33 21.51
C ARG A 26 -3.53 2.79 21.37
N ASP A 27 -3.92 2.31 20.19
CA ASP A 27 -4.21 0.89 19.96
C ASP A 27 -2.96 0.07 19.62
N PHE A 28 -1.88 0.73 19.20
CA PHE A 28 -0.58 0.16 18.85
C PHE A 28 0.57 0.83 19.62
N PRO A 29 0.55 0.76 20.97
CA PRO A 29 1.48 1.54 21.80
C PRO A 29 2.94 1.08 21.68
N THR A 30 3.19 -0.12 21.18
CA THR A 30 4.55 -0.69 21.03
C THR A 30 4.97 -0.87 19.59
N THR A 31 4.09 -0.60 18.63
CA THR A 31 4.33 -0.75 17.20
C THR A 31 4.80 0.56 16.58
N SER A 32 5.87 0.52 15.80
CA SER A 32 6.33 1.68 15.03
C SER A 32 5.30 2.08 13.96
N ILE A 33 4.99 3.37 13.89
CA ILE A 33 4.06 3.94 12.92
C ILE A 33 4.82 4.96 12.07
N PHE A 34 4.78 4.79 10.75
CA PHE A 34 5.39 5.68 9.76
C PHE A 34 4.30 6.34 8.93
N VAL A 35 4.37 7.65 8.77
CA VAL A 35 3.51 8.42 7.87
C VAL A 35 4.38 9.07 6.82
N LEU A 36 4.00 8.93 5.55
CA LEU A 36 4.58 9.67 4.45
C LEU A 36 3.59 10.73 3.98
N ASP A 37 3.87 11.98 4.27
CA ASP A 37 3.06 13.12 3.88
C ASP A 37 3.50 13.64 2.51
N ASN A 38 2.73 13.32 1.47
CA ASN A 38 2.97 13.78 0.10
C ASN A 38 2.39 15.19 -0.16
N GLY A 39 1.74 15.80 0.81
CA GLY A 39 1.09 17.10 0.69
C GLY A 39 1.75 18.22 1.48
N ASN A 40 2.83 17.90 2.22
CA ASN A 40 3.51 18.84 3.11
C ASN A 40 2.53 19.58 4.03
N GLN A 41 1.73 18.82 4.79
CA GLN A 41 0.59 19.31 5.56
C GLN A 41 0.97 19.75 6.99
N GLY A 42 2.25 19.65 7.37
CA GLY A 42 2.71 19.95 8.72
C GLY A 42 2.10 19.01 9.77
N ILE A 43 2.06 17.71 9.47
CA ILE A 43 1.48 16.70 10.36
C ILE A 43 2.40 16.52 11.58
N VAL A 44 1.83 16.62 12.78
CA VAL A 44 2.52 16.34 14.03
C VAL A 44 1.68 15.38 14.86
N GLN A 45 2.28 14.28 15.29
CA GLN A 45 1.66 13.30 16.18
C GLN A 45 2.72 12.59 17.02
N ASP A 46 2.60 12.64 18.34
CA ASP A 46 3.49 11.94 19.25
C ASP A 46 3.47 10.42 19.00
N GLY A 47 4.64 9.80 19.04
CA GLY A 47 4.79 8.36 18.82
C GLY A 47 4.71 7.93 17.35
N VAL A 48 4.67 8.85 16.40
CA VAL A 48 4.64 8.58 14.96
C VAL A 48 5.88 9.17 14.28
N THR A 49 6.52 8.42 13.42
CA THR A 49 7.58 8.93 12.53
C THR A 49 6.91 9.49 11.28
N ILE A 50 6.99 10.80 11.10
CA ILE A 50 6.39 11.50 9.96
C ILE A 50 7.52 12.02 9.07
N VAL A 51 7.40 11.77 7.76
CA VAL A 51 8.28 12.33 6.75
C VAL A 51 7.44 13.10 5.73
N GLU A 52 7.82 14.33 5.49
CA GLU A 52 7.16 15.22 4.54
C GLU A 52 7.95 15.22 3.23
N ASN A 53 7.24 15.06 2.13
CA ASN A 53 7.78 15.23 0.81
C ASN A 53 7.48 16.65 0.28
N GLU A 54 8.42 17.23 -0.43
CA GLU A 54 8.22 18.51 -1.11
C GLU A 54 7.12 18.45 -2.19
N LYS A 55 6.89 17.27 -2.73
CA LYS A 55 5.89 17.00 -3.77
C LYS A 55 5.34 15.59 -3.68
N ASN A 56 4.13 15.39 -4.20
CA ASN A 56 3.54 14.08 -4.34
C ASN A 56 4.41 13.15 -5.21
N ILE A 57 4.77 11.99 -4.68
CA ILE A 57 5.53 10.94 -5.39
C ILE A 57 4.64 9.79 -5.89
N GLY A 58 3.35 9.84 -5.63
CA GLY A 58 2.39 8.80 -6.02
C GLY A 58 2.29 7.63 -5.04
N VAL A 59 1.26 6.80 -5.22
CA VAL A 59 0.94 5.70 -4.30
C VAL A 59 1.99 4.61 -4.32
N GLY A 60 2.40 4.14 -5.50
CA GLY A 60 3.40 3.06 -5.63
C GLY A 60 4.74 3.43 -4.98
N ALA A 61 5.26 4.63 -5.26
CA ALA A 61 6.51 5.11 -4.65
C ALA A 61 6.34 5.32 -3.14
N SER A 62 5.17 5.77 -2.69
CA SER A 62 4.90 5.94 -1.26
C SER A 62 4.90 4.59 -0.53
N TRP A 63 4.29 3.56 -1.09
CA TRP A 63 4.31 2.22 -0.51
C TRP A 63 5.73 1.62 -0.50
N ASN A 64 6.53 1.86 -1.54
CA ASN A 64 7.94 1.44 -1.57
C ASN A 64 8.71 2.10 -0.44
N TRP A 65 8.63 3.42 -0.33
CA TRP A 65 9.33 4.16 0.72
C TRP A 65 8.92 3.67 2.12
N LEU A 66 7.61 3.49 2.37
CA LEU A 66 7.11 2.98 3.65
C LEU A 66 7.61 1.57 3.94
N CYS A 67 7.58 0.67 2.96
CA CYS A 67 8.12 -0.68 3.09
C CYS A 67 9.61 -0.65 3.44
N ASP A 68 10.40 0.20 2.77
CA ASP A 68 11.84 0.33 3.04
C ASP A 68 12.14 0.84 4.45
N GLN A 69 11.32 1.74 5.01
CA GLN A 69 11.48 2.15 6.41
C GLN A 69 11.05 1.04 7.38
N ILE A 70 9.88 0.45 7.14
CA ILE A 70 9.31 -0.60 7.98
C ILE A 70 10.24 -1.80 8.06
N PHE A 71 10.81 -2.26 6.95
CA PHE A 71 11.65 -3.46 6.92
C PHE A 71 13.03 -3.29 7.57
N LYS A 72 13.37 -2.07 8.02
CA LYS A 72 14.54 -1.83 8.91
C LYS A 72 14.24 -2.26 10.35
N VAL A 73 12.97 -2.25 10.76
CA VAL A 73 12.55 -2.46 12.15
C VAL A 73 11.60 -3.63 12.34
N ALA A 74 10.90 -4.09 11.29
CA ALA A 74 9.86 -5.11 11.36
C ALA A 74 9.93 -6.14 10.22
N GLU A 75 9.33 -7.31 10.44
CA GLU A 75 9.27 -8.42 9.47
C GLU A 75 8.12 -8.26 8.45
N ASN A 76 7.06 -7.52 8.82
CA ASN A 76 5.88 -7.33 8.00
C ASN A 76 5.49 -5.85 7.97
N ALA A 77 5.12 -5.36 6.79
CA ALA A 77 4.54 -4.04 6.62
C ALA A 77 3.00 -4.15 6.65
N LEU A 78 2.36 -3.47 7.61
CA LEU A 78 0.93 -3.23 7.60
C LEU A 78 0.70 -1.86 6.98
N ILE A 79 0.31 -1.82 5.72
CA ILE A 79 0.05 -0.58 4.99
C ILE A 79 -1.44 -0.27 5.03
N LEU A 80 -1.75 0.96 5.36
CA LEU A 80 -3.12 1.46 5.54
C LEU A 80 -3.30 2.77 4.78
N ASN A 81 -4.43 2.97 4.13
CA ASN A 81 -4.78 4.28 3.59
C ASN A 81 -5.11 5.28 4.71
N ASP A 82 -5.02 6.56 4.42
CA ASP A 82 -5.26 7.66 5.36
C ASP A 82 -6.75 7.87 5.72
N ASP A 83 -7.66 7.22 5.00
CA ASP A 83 -9.11 7.33 5.15
C ASP A 83 -9.75 6.11 5.83
N ILE A 84 -8.94 5.27 6.49
CA ILE A 84 -9.42 4.08 7.19
C ILE A 84 -9.01 4.08 8.67
N TYR A 85 -9.77 3.31 9.47
CA TYR A 85 -9.40 2.90 10.81
C TYR A 85 -9.76 1.43 11.01
N LEU A 86 -8.77 0.60 11.36
CA LEU A 86 -8.95 -0.86 11.47
C LEU A 86 -9.79 -1.28 12.67
N GLY A 87 -9.74 -0.55 13.79
CA GLY A 87 -10.35 -0.99 15.03
C GLY A 87 -9.70 -2.25 15.60
N LYS A 88 -8.39 -2.40 15.43
CA LYS A 88 -7.56 -3.52 15.88
C LYS A 88 -6.46 -3.03 16.81
N LYS A 89 -5.87 -3.95 17.57
CA LYS A 89 -4.74 -3.71 18.47
C LYS A 89 -3.55 -4.57 18.07
N ASP A 90 -2.38 -4.32 18.66
CA ASP A 90 -1.15 -5.10 18.46
C ASP A 90 -1.41 -6.60 18.42
N LYS A 91 -2.08 -7.12 19.44
CA LYS A 91 -2.35 -8.56 19.57
C LYS A 91 -3.23 -9.10 18.43
N ASP A 92 -4.22 -8.35 17.97
CA ASP A 92 -5.11 -8.80 16.90
C ASP A 92 -4.33 -9.01 15.60
N ILE A 93 -3.41 -8.09 15.28
CA ILE A 93 -2.55 -8.21 14.09
C ILE A 93 -1.55 -9.35 14.25
N GLU A 94 -0.96 -9.52 15.44
CA GLU A 94 -0.08 -10.65 15.71
C GLU A 94 -0.79 -12.00 15.54
N ASP A 95 -2.04 -12.11 16.01
CA ASP A 95 -2.85 -13.31 15.86
C ASP A 95 -3.19 -13.60 14.38
N ILE A 96 -3.47 -12.55 13.57
CA ILE A 96 -3.64 -12.68 12.13
C ILE A 96 -2.35 -13.21 11.48
N LEU A 97 -1.21 -12.60 11.80
CA LEU A 97 0.09 -13.03 11.28
C LEU A 97 0.40 -14.48 11.66
N HIS A 98 0.12 -14.88 12.89
CA HIS A 98 0.32 -16.25 13.35
C HIS A 98 -0.59 -17.25 12.59
N LYS A 99 -1.89 -16.96 12.48
CA LYS A 99 -2.87 -17.82 11.78
C LYS A 99 -2.57 -17.94 10.27
N LYS A 100 -2.05 -16.88 9.66
CA LYS A 100 -1.81 -16.79 8.22
C LYS A 100 -0.32 -16.92 7.85
N ARG A 101 0.53 -17.35 8.79
CA ARG A 101 1.97 -17.48 8.60
C ARG A 101 2.31 -18.23 7.30
N ASN A 102 3.18 -17.64 6.50
CA ASN A 102 3.67 -18.17 5.21
C ASN A 102 2.64 -18.29 4.08
N LYS A 103 1.45 -17.71 4.19
CA LYS A 103 0.39 -17.85 3.19
C LYS A 103 0.37 -16.79 2.08
N GLY A 104 1.27 -15.81 2.09
CA GLY A 104 1.32 -14.77 1.06
C GLY A 104 1.08 -13.35 1.60
N CYS A 105 0.74 -12.43 0.71
CA CYS A 105 0.26 -11.10 1.07
C CYS A 105 -1.20 -11.17 1.52
N LEU A 106 -1.55 -10.44 2.59
CA LEU A 106 -2.90 -10.42 3.14
C LEU A 106 -3.60 -9.11 2.78
N LEU A 107 -4.80 -9.21 2.22
CA LEU A 107 -5.68 -8.06 1.96
C LEU A 107 -6.93 -8.15 2.81
N LYS A 108 -7.66 -7.03 2.96
CA LYS A 108 -9.03 -7.07 3.50
C LYS A 108 -9.97 -7.92 2.61
N ALA A 109 -11.14 -8.32 3.13
CA ALA A 109 -12.02 -9.29 2.46
C ALA A 109 -12.58 -8.81 1.10
N THR A 110 -12.90 -7.53 0.98
CA THR A 110 -13.14 -6.92 -0.34
C THR A 110 -11.77 -6.58 -0.90
N PRO A 111 -11.30 -7.24 -1.96
CA PRO A 111 -9.93 -7.11 -2.42
C PRO A 111 -9.69 -5.72 -2.99
N ASP A 112 -9.28 -4.83 -2.12
CA ASP A 112 -8.64 -3.57 -2.47
C ASP A 112 -7.44 -3.36 -1.53
N TRP A 113 -6.47 -2.60 -1.98
CA TRP A 113 -5.21 -2.40 -1.29
C TRP A 113 -5.25 -1.23 -0.29
N CYS A 114 -6.42 -0.85 0.21
CA CYS A 114 -6.52 0.18 1.24
C CYS A 114 -6.04 -0.29 2.62
N ALA A 115 -5.99 -1.61 2.85
CA ALA A 115 -5.41 -2.25 4.02
C ALA A 115 -4.78 -3.59 3.64
N PHE A 116 -3.46 -3.71 3.81
CA PHE A 116 -2.76 -4.96 3.49
C PHE A 116 -1.55 -5.21 4.39
N ILE A 117 -1.20 -6.49 4.55
CA ILE A 117 0.04 -6.92 5.20
C ILE A 117 0.94 -7.54 4.14
N LEU A 118 2.12 -6.94 3.97
CA LEU A 118 3.17 -7.41 3.07
C LEU A 118 4.37 -7.92 3.88
N PRO A 119 4.66 -9.23 3.87
CA PRO A 119 5.86 -9.77 4.49
C PRO A 119 7.13 -9.35 3.74
N LYS A 120 8.20 -9.00 4.49
CA LYS A 120 9.50 -8.62 3.93
C LYS A 120 10.01 -9.62 2.90
N ARG A 121 9.93 -10.92 3.20
CA ARG A 121 10.37 -12.00 2.28
C ARG A 121 9.67 -11.98 0.91
N ILE A 122 8.41 -11.46 0.85
CA ILE A 122 7.68 -11.31 -0.40
C ILE A 122 8.19 -10.07 -1.13
N TYR A 123 8.35 -8.96 -0.42
CA TYR A 123 8.92 -7.74 -0.98
C TYR A 123 10.32 -7.97 -1.54
N ASP A 124 11.19 -8.66 -0.79
CA ASP A 124 12.55 -9.01 -1.26
C ASP A 124 12.53 -9.90 -2.51
N LYS A 125 11.53 -10.77 -2.66
CA LYS A 125 11.43 -11.69 -3.79
C LYS A 125 10.81 -11.03 -5.03
N VAL A 126 9.76 -10.23 -4.86
CA VAL A 126 8.99 -9.63 -5.96
C VAL A 126 9.57 -8.28 -6.40
N GLY A 127 10.25 -7.59 -5.49
CA GLY A 127 10.68 -6.20 -5.63
C GLY A 127 9.61 -5.21 -5.17
N GLY A 128 9.88 -3.92 -5.33
CA GLY A 128 8.95 -2.85 -5.01
C GLY A 128 7.75 -2.74 -5.96
N PHE A 129 6.80 -1.89 -5.65
CA PHE A 129 5.69 -1.54 -6.53
C PHE A 129 6.18 -0.74 -7.74
N ASP A 130 5.46 -0.84 -8.87
CA ASP A 130 5.84 -0.12 -10.10
C ASP A 130 5.45 1.37 -9.99
N GLU A 131 6.44 2.23 -9.85
CA GLU A 131 6.25 3.67 -9.63
C GLU A 131 5.80 4.43 -10.89
N CYS A 132 5.82 3.75 -12.05
CA CYS A 132 5.36 4.34 -13.30
C CYS A 132 3.86 4.61 -13.35
N PHE A 133 3.08 4.01 -12.46
CA PHE A 133 1.63 4.23 -12.36
C PHE A 133 1.32 5.46 -11.48
N PHE A 134 1.94 6.59 -11.80
CA PHE A 134 1.71 7.84 -11.08
C PHE A 134 0.37 8.49 -11.52
N PRO A 135 -0.39 9.16 -10.63
CA PRO A 135 -0.16 9.24 -9.18
C PRO A 135 -0.73 8.03 -8.42
N ALA A 136 -1.66 7.27 -9.03
CA ALA A 136 -2.33 6.11 -8.43
C ALA A 136 -3.02 5.24 -9.48
N TYR A 137 -3.45 4.05 -9.05
CA TYR A 137 -4.12 2.99 -9.80
C TYR A 137 -3.21 2.21 -10.74
N TYR A 138 -3.39 0.90 -10.73
CA TYR A 138 -2.66 -0.15 -11.45
C TYR A 138 -1.31 -0.56 -10.85
N GLU A 139 -0.72 0.18 -9.91
CA GLU A 139 0.45 -0.26 -9.15
C GLU A 139 0.17 -1.56 -8.37
N ASP A 140 -1.02 -1.66 -7.78
CA ASP A 140 -1.52 -2.83 -7.04
C ASP A 140 -1.80 -4.02 -7.96
N ASN A 141 -2.42 -3.78 -9.11
CA ASN A 141 -2.70 -4.81 -10.11
C ASN A 141 -1.39 -5.39 -10.65
N SER A 142 -0.41 -4.54 -10.98
CA SER A 142 0.89 -4.97 -11.45
C SER A 142 1.66 -5.76 -10.38
N TYR A 143 1.64 -5.31 -9.14
CA TYR A 143 2.26 -6.02 -8.03
C TYR A 143 1.62 -7.40 -7.80
N LYS A 144 0.29 -7.46 -7.81
CA LYS A 144 -0.46 -8.72 -7.72
C LYS A 144 -0.11 -9.69 -8.85
N TYR A 145 0.03 -9.17 -10.07
CA TYR A 145 0.41 -10.02 -11.22
C TYR A 145 1.84 -10.53 -11.08
N ARG A 146 2.81 -9.69 -10.68
CA ARG A 146 4.19 -10.12 -10.41
C ARG A 146 4.28 -11.17 -9.30
N MET A 147 3.47 -11.04 -8.23
CA MET A 147 3.35 -12.09 -7.21
C MET A 147 2.84 -13.40 -7.81
N LYS A 148 1.79 -13.36 -8.64
CA LYS A 148 1.24 -14.53 -9.34
C LYS A 148 2.30 -15.23 -10.20
N LEU A 149 3.11 -14.48 -10.96
CA LEU A 149 4.21 -15.04 -11.75
C LEU A 149 5.27 -15.76 -10.91
N GLN A 150 5.44 -15.35 -9.65
CA GLN A 150 6.35 -15.94 -8.67
C GLN A 150 5.71 -17.08 -7.84
N GLY A 151 4.46 -17.47 -8.14
CA GLY A 151 3.72 -18.47 -7.37
C GLY A 151 3.32 -18.01 -5.96
N ILE A 152 3.25 -16.70 -5.73
CA ILE A 152 2.87 -16.13 -4.44
C ILE A 152 1.38 -15.77 -4.45
N SER A 153 0.65 -16.25 -3.45
CA SER A 153 -0.77 -15.97 -3.31
C SER A 153 -1.04 -14.61 -2.66
N VAL A 154 -2.07 -13.92 -3.14
CA VAL A 154 -2.73 -12.82 -2.45
C VAL A 154 -3.98 -13.37 -1.79
N LEU A 155 -4.09 -13.21 -0.48
CA LEU A 155 -5.16 -13.78 0.31
C LEU A 155 -6.04 -12.68 0.90
N SER A 156 -7.33 -12.73 0.62
CA SER A 156 -8.29 -11.84 1.28
C SER A 156 -8.70 -12.40 2.65
N THR A 157 -8.82 -11.51 3.63
CA THR A 157 -9.26 -11.87 4.98
C THR A 157 -10.18 -10.82 5.59
N PRO A 158 -11.33 -11.22 6.16
CA PRO A 158 -12.21 -10.32 6.91
C PRO A 158 -11.52 -9.70 8.13
N ASP A 159 -10.45 -10.34 8.62
CA ASP A 159 -9.70 -9.87 9.78
C ASP A 159 -9.05 -8.49 9.55
N LEU A 160 -8.82 -8.09 8.29
CA LEU A 160 -8.29 -6.78 7.90
C LEU A 160 -9.37 -5.79 7.42
N ASN A 161 -10.66 -6.14 7.54
CA ASN A 161 -11.70 -5.17 7.21
C ASN A 161 -11.65 -3.99 8.17
N PRO A 162 -11.59 -2.75 7.67
CA PRO A 162 -11.58 -1.58 8.52
C PRO A 162 -12.94 -1.40 9.22
N LEU A 163 -12.90 -0.90 10.45
CA LEU A 163 -14.08 -0.48 11.20
C LEU A 163 -14.68 0.80 10.60
N VAL A 164 -13.82 1.71 10.13
CA VAL A 164 -14.20 2.93 9.42
C VAL A 164 -13.48 2.96 8.08
N TYR A 165 -14.20 3.26 7.01
CA TYR A 165 -13.67 3.39 5.67
C TYR A 165 -14.43 4.47 4.89
N LYS A 166 -13.70 5.46 4.40
CA LYS A 166 -14.24 6.56 3.58
C LYS A 166 -13.69 6.47 2.16
N SER A 167 -14.08 5.42 1.46
CA SER A 167 -13.63 5.11 0.09
C SER A 167 -13.72 6.30 -0.87
N SER A 168 -12.76 6.35 -1.81
CA SER A 168 -12.71 7.35 -2.89
C SER A 168 -12.55 8.80 -2.42
N SER A 169 -12.04 8.98 -1.23
CA SER A 169 -11.87 10.30 -0.61
C SER A 169 -10.93 11.22 -1.39
N SER A 170 -9.87 10.67 -1.99
CA SER A 170 -8.91 11.43 -2.81
C SER A 170 -9.51 11.84 -4.15
N LEU A 171 -10.30 10.97 -4.81
CA LEU A 171 -10.99 11.28 -6.07
C LEU A 171 -11.99 12.44 -5.90
N ALA A 172 -12.65 12.53 -4.74
CA ALA A 172 -13.59 13.62 -4.46
C ALA A 172 -12.88 14.99 -4.39
N LYS A 173 -11.59 15.01 -4.03
CA LYS A 173 -10.78 16.24 -3.96
C LYS A 173 -10.05 16.57 -5.24
N ASP A 174 -9.63 15.56 -6.00
CA ASP A 174 -8.86 15.73 -7.25
C ASP A 174 -9.37 14.81 -8.35
N PRO A 175 -10.32 15.28 -9.18
CA PRO A 175 -10.83 14.53 -10.32
C PRO A 175 -9.77 14.20 -11.38
N THR A 176 -8.63 14.89 -11.42
CA THR A 176 -7.57 14.61 -12.40
C THR A 176 -6.94 13.24 -12.21
N ILE A 177 -7.00 12.70 -11.00
CA ILE A 177 -6.57 11.33 -10.69
C ILE A 177 -7.34 10.30 -11.55
N LEU A 178 -8.63 10.53 -11.82
CA LEU A 178 -9.44 9.64 -12.65
C LEU A 178 -8.98 9.65 -14.12
N GLU A 179 -8.65 10.83 -14.65
CA GLU A 179 -8.10 10.93 -16.01
C GLU A 179 -6.73 10.24 -16.10
N GLN A 180 -5.87 10.45 -15.11
CA GLN A 180 -4.57 9.79 -15.07
C GLN A 180 -4.73 8.26 -14.95
N SER A 181 -5.72 7.77 -14.23
CA SER A 181 -5.98 6.32 -14.13
C SER A 181 -6.29 5.66 -15.49
N LYS A 182 -6.88 6.39 -16.43
CA LYS A 182 -7.11 5.91 -17.80
C LYS A 182 -5.78 5.74 -18.56
N ILE A 183 -4.85 6.67 -18.36
CA ILE A 183 -3.49 6.58 -18.92
C ILE A 183 -2.76 5.39 -18.31
N ASN A 184 -2.84 5.23 -16.99
CA ASN A 184 -2.25 4.09 -16.29
C ASN A 184 -2.85 2.76 -16.74
N LYS A 185 -4.14 2.72 -17.09
CA LYS A 185 -4.78 1.54 -17.69
C LYS A 185 -4.11 1.14 -19.00
N VAL A 186 -3.89 2.10 -19.89
CA VAL A 186 -3.22 1.83 -21.18
C VAL A 186 -1.80 1.34 -20.93
N LEU A 187 -1.04 2.02 -20.06
CA LEU A 187 0.31 1.60 -19.68
C LEU A 187 0.34 0.17 -19.12
N TYR A 188 -0.64 -0.20 -18.28
CA TYR A 188 -0.75 -1.55 -17.73
C TYR A 188 -0.95 -2.61 -18.83
N ILE A 189 -1.88 -2.33 -19.77
CA ILE A 189 -2.17 -3.22 -20.88
C ILE A 189 -0.94 -3.40 -21.76
N ASP A 190 -0.23 -2.31 -22.07
CA ASP A 190 1.01 -2.35 -22.85
C ASP A 190 2.09 -3.13 -22.11
N MET A 191 2.22 -2.93 -20.80
CA MET A 191 3.21 -3.61 -19.98
C MET A 191 2.95 -5.11 -19.87
N TRP A 192 1.70 -5.54 -19.69
CA TRP A 192 1.37 -6.93 -19.38
C TRP A 192 0.59 -7.67 -20.48
N GLY A 193 0.26 -7.00 -21.60
CA GLY A 193 -0.40 -7.58 -22.76
C GLY A 193 -1.88 -7.88 -22.57
N GLY A 194 -2.52 -7.27 -21.58
CA GLY A 194 -3.95 -7.44 -21.28
C GLY A 194 -4.40 -6.68 -20.04
N GLU A 195 -5.71 -6.62 -19.84
CA GLU A 195 -6.30 -6.04 -18.61
C GLU A 195 -5.99 -6.92 -17.38
N PRO A 196 -6.17 -6.40 -16.14
CA PRO A 196 -6.02 -7.20 -14.94
C PRO A 196 -6.79 -8.52 -14.99
N ASN A 197 -6.11 -9.61 -14.69
CA ASN A 197 -6.51 -11.02 -14.81
C ASN A 197 -6.62 -11.56 -16.26
N GLN A 198 -6.20 -10.77 -17.27
CA GLN A 198 -6.13 -11.16 -18.68
C GLN A 198 -4.72 -10.97 -19.25
N GLU A 199 -3.72 -10.85 -18.38
CA GLU A 199 -2.32 -10.61 -18.73
C GLU A 199 -1.76 -11.80 -19.54
N LYS A 200 -0.97 -11.48 -20.57
CA LYS A 200 -0.38 -12.45 -21.49
C LYS A 200 1.15 -12.52 -21.37
N TYR A 201 1.80 -11.41 -20.97
CA TYR A 201 3.25 -11.33 -20.92
C TYR A 201 3.77 -11.79 -19.56
N LYS A 202 4.85 -12.56 -19.56
CA LYS A 202 5.54 -13.00 -18.34
C LYS A 202 6.61 -12.02 -17.86
N THR A 203 6.97 -11.08 -18.72
CA THR A 203 7.92 -9.98 -18.45
C THR A 203 7.30 -8.67 -18.91
N PRO A 204 7.61 -7.55 -18.27
CA PRO A 204 7.10 -6.25 -18.70
C PRO A 204 7.40 -6.02 -20.17
N PHE A 205 6.42 -5.50 -20.91
CA PHE A 205 6.50 -5.19 -22.34
C PHE A 205 6.98 -6.38 -23.21
N ASN A 206 6.69 -7.61 -22.78
CA ASN A 206 7.14 -8.85 -23.43
C ASN A 206 8.66 -8.93 -23.59
N GLY A 207 9.40 -8.38 -22.64
CA GLY A 207 10.88 -8.34 -22.69
C GLY A 207 11.45 -7.29 -23.65
N LEU A 208 10.64 -6.43 -24.24
CA LEU A 208 11.12 -5.30 -25.03
C LEU A 208 11.64 -4.21 -24.10
N ASN A 209 12.85 -3.70 -24.35
CA ASN A 209 13.38 -2.53 -23.65
C ASN A 209 12.62 -1.29 -24.14
N PHE A 210 11.71 -0.77 -23.32
CA PHE A 210 11.10 0.52 -23.55
C PHE A 210 12.05 1.60 -23.00
N GLU A 211 12.88 2.17 -23.85
CA GLU A 211 13.48 3.46 -23.55
C GLU A 211 12.37 4.51 -23.63
N ARG A 212 12.00 5.10 -22.50
CA ARG A 212 11.10 6.27 -22.47
C ARG A 212 11.83 7.41 -23.16
N LYS A 213 11.33 7.86 -24.31
CA LYS A 213 11.69 9.14 -24.93
C LYS A 213 11.08 10.28 -24.15
#